data_f7853bf26389acb4512618536b9ab3f1
#
_entry.id   f7853bf26389acb4512618536b9ab3f1
#
_cell.length_a   1.000
_cell.length_b   1.000
_cell.length_c   1.000
_cell.angle_alpha   90.00
_cell.angle_beta   90.00
_cell.angle_gamma   90.00
#
_symmetry.space_group_name_H-M   'P 1'
#
loop_
_entity.id
_entity.type
_entity.pdbx_description
1 polymer ?
#
loop_
_entity_poly.entity_id
_entity_poly.type
_entity_poly.pdbx_seq_one_letter_code
_entity_poly.pdbx_strand_id
1 'polypeptide(L)'
;IADVLPFEKIINSAEVTFVDLKIDATSTKAIIKEVQFHPVTDRIAHIDLLEVNFEKLVTIGVPVKTKGASKGVLAGGKLIQKLRKVIVRALPKNIPEFIEIDITDIGIGQSVKVSDLKFDGVEFLDAQNSVVLAVKVTRAVAPTETAAAPAAAAPAAAKAAPAAKK
;
A
#
# COMPACT_ATOMS: atom_id res chain seq x y z
N ILE A 1 -23.33 -1.57 26.54
CA ILE A 1 -21.95 -1.02 26.62
C ILE A 1 -21.04 -2.23 26.49
N ALA A 2 -20.32 -2.32 25.38
CA ALA A 2 -19.37 -3.41 25.14
C ALA A 2 -18.02 -3.07 25.81
N ASP A 3 -17.34 -4.08 26.34
CA ASP A 3 -15.99 -3.91 26.86
C ASP A 3 -15.03 -3.55 25.73
N VAL A 4 -14.30 -2.45 25.85
CA VAL A 4 -13.41 -1.90 24.82
C VAL A 4 -12.08 -2.67 24.73
N LEU A 5 -11.64 -3.26 25.84
CA LEU A 5 -10.34 -3.94 25.95
C LEU A 5 -10.09 -5.08 24.91
N PRO A 6 -11.04 -5.97 24.60
CA PRO A 6 -10.81 -6.98 23.58
C PRO A 6 -10.67 -6.39 22.18
N PHE A 7 -11.37 -5.28 21.88
CA PHE A 7 -11.30 -4.63 20.58
C PHE A 7 -9.96 -3.92 20.34
N GLU A 8 -9.33 -3.35 21.35
CA GLU A 8 -8.01 -2.73 21.22
C GLU A 8 -6.94 -3.72 20.72
N LYS A 9 -6.99 -4.95 21.21
CA LYS A 9 -6.04 -6.00 20.77
C LYS A 9 -6.25 -6.38 19.31
N ILE A 10 -7.52 -6.51 18.88
CA ILE A 10 -7.87 -6.88 17.50
C ILE A 10 -7.52 -5.75 16.53
N ILE A 11 -7.77 -4.50 16.90
CA ILE A 11 -7.49 -3.32 16.08
C ILE A 11 -5.99 -3.10 15.89
N ASN A 12 -5.20 -3.36 16.94
CA ASN A 12 -3.75 -3.25 16.90
C ASN A 12 -3.08 -4.35 16.07
N SER A 13 -3.74 -5.49 15.89
CA SER A 13 -3.26 -6.55 15.02
C SER A 13 -3.53 -6.20 13.57
N ALA A 14 -3.02 -5.35 12.86
CA ALA A 14 -3.23 -4.94 11.47
C ALA A 14 -3.64 -6.10 10.52
N GLU A 15 -4.73 -6.78 10.83
CA GLU A 15 -5.26 -7.97 10.15
C GLU A 15 -6.78 -7.87 10.06
N VAL A 16 -7.36 -8.47 9.02
CA VAL A 16 -8.82 -8.57 8.89
C VAL A 16 -9.28 -9.69 9.80
N THR A 17 -9.93 -9.35 10.90
CA THR A 17 -10.40 -10.34 11.88
C THR A 17 -11.92 -10.38 11.90
N PHE A 18 -12.45 -11.61 11.86
CA PHE A 18 -13.88 -11.86 12.11
C PHE A 18 -14.13 -11.87 13.60
N VAL A 19 -15.11 -11.10 14.03
CA VAL A 19 -15.51 -10.97 15.44
C VAL A 19 -16.88 -11.61 15.63
N ASP A 20 -16.98 -12.51 16.59
CA ASP A 20 -18.27 -13.07 16.99
C ASP A 20 -18.92 -12.12 18.02
N LEU A 21 -19.96 -11.42 17.57
CA LEU A 21 -20.74 -10.52 18.40
C LEU A 21 -21.87 -11.27 19.05
N LYS A 22 -21.94 -11.19 20.36
CA LYS A 22 -23.09 -11.63 21.14
C LYS A 22 -23.91 -10.40 21.55
N ILE A 23 -25.04 -10.24 20.90
CA ILE A 23 -26.00 -9.16 21.22
C ILE A 23 -27.22 -9.84 21.80
N ASP A 24 -27.43 -9.65 23.10
CA ASP A 24 -28.47 -10.31 23.89
C ASP A 24 -28.42 -11.85 23.75
N ALA A 25 -29.35 -12.43 23.02
CA ALA A 25 -29.46 -13.88 22.80
C ALA A 25 -28.95 -14.33 21.41
N THR A 26 -28.57 -13.40 20.55
CA THR A 26 -28.17 -13.67 19.16
C THR A 26 -26.66 -13.52 19.00
N SER A 27 -26.02 -14.54 18.43
CA SER A 27 -24.62 -14.47 18.06
C SER A 27 -24.50 -14.26 16.54
N THR A 28 -23.92 -13.14 16.13
CA THR A 28 -23.69 -12.78 14.73
C THR A 28 -22.20 -12.59 14.48
N LYS A 29 -21.76 -12.95 13.26
CA LYS A 29 -20.40 -12.70 12.83
C LYS A 29 -20.31 -11.34 12.16
N ALA A 30 -19.31 -10.55 12.57
CA ALA A 30 -19.08 -9.22 12.03
C ALA A 30 -17.62 -9.00 11.73
N ILE A 31 -17.36 -8.05 10.83
CA ILE A 31 -16.01 -7.55 10.52
C ILE A 31 -15.94 -6.09 10.94
N ILE A 32 -14.79 -5.66 11.42
CA ILE A 32 -14.51 -4.26 11.71
C ILE A 32 -14.31 -3.53 10.38
N LYS A 33 -15.20 -2.57 10.08
CA LYS A 33 -15.14 -1.76 8.87
C LYS A 33 -14.30 -0.52 9.10
N GLU A 34 -14.60 0.22 10.16
CA GLU A 34 -13.94 1.48 10.49
C GLU A 34 -13.80 1.62 12.00
N VAL A 35 -12.70 2.27 12.41
CA VAL A 35 -12.43 2.60 13.80
C VAL A 35 -12.06 4.06 13.88
N GLN A 36 -12.71 4.79 14.75
CA GLN A 36 -12.41 6.20 15.03
C GLN A 36 -11.73 6.29 16.40
N PHE A 37 -10.60 6.97 16.41
CA PHE A 37 -9.83 7.22 17.64
C PHE A 37 -9.99 8.66 18.08
N HIS A 38 -9.94 8.86 19.39
CA HIS A 38 -9.93 10.20 19.96
C HIS A 38 -8.55 10.85 19.72
N PRO A 39 -8.49 12.06 19.12
CA PRO A 39 -7.24 12.66 18.61
C PRO A 39 -6.19 13.00 19.67
N VAL A 40 -6.55 13.02 20.96
CA VAL A 40 -5.63 13.39 22.05
C VAL A 40 -5.25 12.19 22.92
N THR A 41 -6.21 11.27 23.14
CA THR A 41 -6.03 10.16 24.08
C THR A 41 -5.81 8.82 23.39
N ASP A 42 -5.88 8.77 22.06
CA ASP A 42 -5.80 7.57 21.22
C ASP A 42 -6.77 6.43 21.62
N ARG A 43 -7.76 6.77 22.46
CA ARG A 43 -8.79 5.81 22.84
C ARG A 43 -9.79 5.66 21.70
N ILE A 44 -10.35 4.48 21.59
CA ILE A 44 -11.39 4.18 20.61
C ILE A 44 -12.64 5.00 20.98
N ALA A 45 -13.08 5.86 20.05
CA ALA A 45 -14.30 6.67 20.17
C ALA A 45 -15.49 5.97 19.52
N HIS A 46 -15.29 5.34 18.35
CA HIS A 46 -16.34 4.67 17.60
C HIS A 46 -15.77 3.48 16.84
N ILE A 47 -16.56 2.41 16.72
CA ILE A 47 -16.23 1.22 15.93
C ILE A 47 -17.45 0.89 15.08
N ASP A 48 -17.24 0.82 13.78
CA ASP A 48 -18.24 0.36 12.83
C ASP A 48 -18.04 -1.13 12.56
N LEU A 49 -19.04 -1.90 12.88
CA LEU A 49 -19.09 -3.33 12.67
C LEU A 49 -20.06 -3.64 11.54
N LEU A 50 -19.60 -4.41 10.57
CA LEU A 50 -20.41 -4.88 9.47
C LEU A 50 -20.79 -6.35 9.72
N GLU A 51 -22.07 -6.63 9.82
CA GLU A 51 -22.56 -8.00 9.88
C GLU A 51 -22.23 -8.73 8.58
N VAL A 52 -21.68 -9.94 8.72
CA VAL A 52 -21.21 -10.71 7.59
C VAL A 52 -22.09 -11.92 7.38
N ASN A 53 -22.70 -11.97 6.21
CA ASN A 53 -23.37 -13.16 5.71
C ASN A 53 -22.47 -13.86 4.70
N PHE A 54 -22.20 -15.15 4.90
CA PHE A 54 -21.26 -15.93 4.08
C PHE A 54 -21.67 -16.09 2.60
N GLU A 55 -22.91 -15.75 2.27
CA GLU A 55 -23.45 -15.84 0.91
C GLU A 55 -23.36 -14.53 0.14
N LYS A 56 -23.10 -13.42 0.82
CA LYS A 56 -23.06 -12.08 0.21
C LYS A 56 -21.63 -11.60 0.00
N LEU A 57 -21.39 -10.92 -1.12
CA LEU A 57 -20.14 -10.23 -1.37
C LEU A 57 -20.00 -9.06 -0.41
N VAL A 58 -18.86 -8.98 0.24
CA VAL A 58 -18.54 -7.92 1.20
C VAL A 58 -17.38 -7.09 0.65
N THR A 59 -17.48 -5.77 0.83
CA THR A 59 -16.42 -4.83 0.45
C THR A 59 -15.69 -4.39 1.71
N ILE A 60 -14.41 -4.69 1.79
CA ILE A 60 -13.57 -4.33 2.94
C ILE A 60 -12.17 -3.88 2.50
N GLY A 61 -11.49 -3.12 3.37
CA GLY A 61 -10.10 -2.75 3.18
C GLY A 61 -9.16 -3.78 3.82
N VAL A 62 -8.43 -4.52 2.99
CA VAL A 62 -7.44 -5.50 3.45
C VAL A 62 -6.07 -4.84 3.60
N PRO A 63 -5.38 -5.02 4.72
CA PRO A 63 -4.06 -4.43 4.94
C PRO A 63 -2.99 -5.11 4.07
N VAL A 64 -2.03 -4.31 3.63
CA VAL A 64 -0.90 -4.77 2.82
C VAL A 64 0.33 -4.91 3.71
N LYS A 65 0.89 -6.13 3.74
CA LYS A 65 2.18 -6.42 4.38
C LYS A 65 3.25 -6.61 3.30
N THR A 66 4.44 -6.09 3.54
CA THR A 66 5.60 -6.28 2.67
C THR A 66 6.47 -7.41 3.17
N LYS A 67 6.91 -8.28 2.26
CA LYS A 67 7.82 -9.39 2.56
C LYS A 67 9.14 -9.22 1.84
N GLY A 68 10.24 -9.52 2.52
CA GLY A 68 11.59 -9.43 1.97
C GLY A 68 12.26 -8.07 2.12
N ALA A 69 13.49 -7.97 1.64
CA ALA A 69 14.27 -6.74 1.59
C ALA A 69 14.45 -6.31 0.14
N SER A 70 13.97 -5.12 -0.21
CA SER A 70 14.08 -4.60 -1.57
C SER A 70 15.53 -4.30 -1.95
N LYS A 71 15.97 -4.75 -3.13
CA LYS A 71 17.27 -4.37 -3.71
C LYS A 71 17.43 -2.85 -3.80
N GLY A 72 16.32 -2.14 -4.06
CA GLY A 72 16.32 -0.69 -4.10
C GLY A 72 16.54 -0.03 -2.73
N VAL A 73 16.05 -0.63 -1.64
CA VAL A 73 16.32 -0.13 -0.28
C VAL A 73 17.77 -0.41 0.11
N LEU A 74 18.31 -1.58 -0.22
CA LEU A 74 19.73 -1.91 -0.01
C LEU A 74 20.68 -0.97 -0.76
N ALA A 75 20.25 -0.50 -1.94
CA ALA A 75 20.98 0.49 -2.73
C ALA A 75 20.75 1.94 -2.27
N GLY A 76 20.11 2.15 -1.10
CA GLY A 76 19.92 3.46 -0.49
C GLY A 76 18.60 4.18 -0.88
N GLY A 77 17.69 3.51 -1.56
CA GLY A 77 16.35 4.01 -1.80
C GLY A 77 15.47 3.98 -0.56
N LYS A 78 14.42 4.79 -0.54
CA LYS A 78 13.39 4.80 0.51
C LYS A 78 12.13 4.11 0.02
N LEU A 79 11.69 3.06 0.72
CA LEU A 79 10.40 2.44 0.49
C LEU A 79 9.29 3.37 0.99
N ILE A 80 8.34 3.67 0.13
CA ILE A 80 7.16 4.47 0.45
C ILE A 80 5.94 3.62 0.13
N GLN A 81 5.17 3.32 1.15
CA GLN A 81 3.86 2.70 1.02
C GLN A 81 2.81 3.79 0.86
N LYS A 82 2.19 3.88 -0.32
CA LYS A 82 1.12 4.84 -0.59
C LYS A 82 -0.22 4.35 -0.09
N LEU A 83 -0.54 3.07 -0.34
CA LEU A 83 -1.75 2.43 0.12
C LEU A 83 -1.40 1.41 1.20
N ARG A 84 -1.88 1.66 2.41
CA ARG A 84 -1.72 0.72 3.54
C ARG A 84 -2.81 -0.35 3.55
N LYS A 85 -3.98 -0.03 2.99
CA LYS A 85 -5.12 -0.92 2.83
C LYS A 85 -5.55 -0.84 1.38
N VAL A 86 -5.98 -1.96 0.82
CA VAL A 86 -6.55 -2.05 -0.53
C VAL A 86 -7.99 -2.50 -0.39
N ILE A 87 -8.90 -1.81 -1.08
CA ILE A 87 -10.33 -2.11 -1.03
C ILE A 87 -10.61 -3.30 -1.93
N VAL A 88 -11.11 -4.36 -1.33
CA VAL A 88 -11.43 -5.60 -2.04
C VAL A 88 -12.89 -5.96 -1.85
N ARG A 89 -13.45 -6.59 -2.86
CA ARG A 89 -14.78 -7.17 -2.85
C ARG A 89 -14.68 -8.67 -3.05
N ALA A 90 -15.07 -9.43 -2.04
CA ALA A 90 -15.00 -10.89 -2.08
C ALA A 90 -16.06 -11.52 -1.20
N LEU A 91 -16.24 -12.84 -1.35
CA LEU A 91 -16.98 -13.62 -0.38
C LEU A 91 -16.18 -13.72 0.92
N PRO A 92 -16.83 -13.68 2.09
CA PRO A 92 -16.13 -13.75 3.38
C PRO A 92 -15.19 -14.94 3.54
N LYS A 93 -15.47 -16.04 2.84
CA LYS A 93 -14.62 -17.25 2.83
C LYS A 93 -13.29 -17.06 2.10
N ASN A 94 -13.25 -16.14 1.13
CA ASN A 94 -12.10 -15.92 0.26
C ASN A 94 -11.29 -14.65 0.63
N ILE A 95 -11.71 -13.96 1.69
CA ILE A 95 -11.02 -12.76 2.14
C ILE A 95 -9.75 -13.16 2.88
N PRO A 96 -8.56 -12.75 2.40
CA PRO A 96 -7.32 -12.98 3.12
C PRO A 96 -7.21 -12.02 4.31
N GLU A 97 -6.56 -12.45 5.38
CA GLU A 97 -6.28 -11.61 6.56
C GLU A 97 -5.37 -10.42 6.21
N PHE A 98 -4.44 -10.62 5.29
CA PHE A 98 -3.54 -9.59 4.76
C PHE A 98 -3.08 -9.96 3.35
N ILE A 99 -2.63 -8.96 2.60
CA ILE A 99 -2.05 -9.11 1.27
C ILE A 99 -0.54 -9.02 1.40
N GLU A 100 0.17 -10.13 1.15
CA GLU A 100 1.64 -10.12 1.10
C GLU A 100 2.14 -9.68 -0.27
N ILE A 101 3.04 -8.69 -0.27
CA ILE A 101 3.73 -8.24 -1.47
C ILE A 101 5.22 -8.51 -1.31
N ASP A 102 5.78 -9.34 -2.17
CA ASP A 102 7.22 -9.55 -2.23
C ASP A 102 7.89 -8.34 -2.87
N ILE A 103 8.81 -7.73 -2.11
CA ILE A 103 9.54 -6.52 -2.55
C ILE A 103 11.00 -6.83 -2.92
N THR A 104 11.42 -8.08 -2.89
CA THR A 104 12.83 -8.48 -3.04
C THR A 104 13.43 -7.99 -4.36
N ASP A 105 12.68 -8.08 -5.44
CA ASP A 105 13.16 -7.72 -6.79
C ASP A 105 12.93 -6.26 -7.17
N ILE A 106 12.30 -5.46 -6.28
CA ILE A 106 12.00 -4.07 -6.59
C ILE A 106 13.27 -3.22 -6.50
N GLY A 107 13.65 -2.61 -7.64
CA GLY A 107 14.75 -1.66 -7.76
C GLY A 107 14.37 -0.22 -7.38
N ILE A 108 15.36 0.66 -7.43
CA ILE A 108 15.17 2.10 -7.22
C ILE A 108 14.31 2.67 -8.36
N GLY A 109 13.30 3.48 -8.02
CA GLY A 109 12.39 4.09 -8.99
C GLY A 109 11.25 3.19 -9.45
N GLN A 110 11.22 1.93 -9.06
CA GLN A 110 10.13 1.01 -9.39
C GLN A 110 8.97 1.14 -8.39
N SER A 111 7.78 0.75 -8.85
CA SER A 111 6.56 0.76 -8.07
C SER A 111 5.72 -0.48 -8.36
N VAL A 112 5.04 -0.97 -7.34
CA VAL A 112 4.04 -2.03 -7.46
C VAL A 112 2.67 -1.40 -7.52
N LYS A 113 1.88 -1.82 -8.50
CA LYS A 113 0.50 -1.36 -8.72
C LYS A 113 -0.50 -2.40 -8.23
N VAL A 114 -1.74 -1.97 -8.06
CA VAL A 114 -2.85 -2.88 -7.73
C VAL A 114 -3.04 -3.96 -8.80
N SER A 115 -2.80 -3.63 -10.09
CA SER A 115 -2.87 -4.60 -11.20
C SER A 115 -1.91 -5.79 -11.08
N ASP A 116 -0.81 -5.61 -10.34
CA ASP A 116 0.21 -6.66 -10.17
C ASP A 116 -0.17 -7.68 -9.09
N LEU A 117 -1.21 -7.33 -8.30
CA LEU A 117 -1.75 -8.18 -7.24
C LEU A 117 -2.77 -9.15 -7.84
N LYS A 118 -2.49 -10.45 -7.72
CA LYS A 118 -3.40 -11.51 -8.16
C LYS A 118 -3.78 -12.36 -6.96
N PHE A 119 -5.06 -12.34 -6.62
CA PHE A 119 -5.61 -13.21 -5.59
C PHE A 119 -6.86 -13.90 -6.14
N ASP A 120 -6.96 -15.20 -5.94
CA ASP A 120 -8.07 -16.00 -6.43
C ASP A 120 -9.35 -15.67 -5.66
N GLY A 121 -10.41 -15.32 -6.40
CA GLY A 121 -11.73 -15.05 -5.82
C GLY A 121 -11.89 -13.69 -5.13
N VAL A 122 -10.97 -12.74 -5.39
CA VAL A 122 -11.00 -11.38 -4.84
C VAL A 122 -11.02 -10.37 -5.98
N GLU A 123 -11.98 -9.46 -5.95
CA GLU A 123 -12.08 -8.34 -6.88
C GLU A 123 -11.50 -7.08 -6.23
N PHE A 124 -10.53 -6.44 -6.86
CA PHE A 124 -9.98 -5.16 -6.42
C PHE A 124 -10.86 -4.02 -6.94
N LEU A 125 -11.41 -3.23 -6.01
CA LEU A 125 -12.21 -2.04 -6.35
C LEU A 125 -11.35 -0.79 -6.56
N ASP A 126 -10.13 -0.80 -6.04
CA ASP A 126 -9.19 0.29 -6.26
C ASP A 126 -8.77 0.38 -7.73
N ALA A 127 -8.46 1.59 -8.18
CA ALA A 127 -8.01 1.82 -9.55
C ALA A 127 -6.76 0.97 -9.84
N GLN A 128 -6.79 0.20 -10.92
CA GLN A 128 -5.71 -0.73 -11.32
C GLN A 128 -4.34 -0.03 -11.45
N ASN A 129 -4.34 1.25 -11.82
CA ASN A 129 -3.13 2.08 -11.92
C ASN A 129 -2.64 2.65 -10.57
N SER A 130 -3.39 2.43 -9.49
CA SER A 130 -2.97 2.91 -8.17
C SER A 130 -1.70 2.22 -7.71
N VAL A 131 -0.72 3.03 -7.29
CA VAL A 131 0.54 2.53 -6.77
C VAL A 131 0.38 2.18 -5.30
N VAL A 132 0.62 0.93 -4.95
CA VAL A 132 0.58 0.43 -3.57
C VAL A 132 1.89 0.76 -2.86
N LEU A 133 3.00 0.39 -3.49
CA LEU A 133 4.35 0.58 -2.98
C LEU A 133 5.24 1.21 -4.04
N ALA A 134 6.18 2.06 -3.63
CA ALA A 134 7.19 2.63 -4.50
C ALA A 134 8.52 2.80 -3.76
N VAL A 135 9.63 2.52 -4.44
CA VAL A 135 10.97 2.82 -3.93
C VAL A 135 11.45 4.11 -4.58
N LYS A 136 11.58 5.16 -3.79
CA LYS A 136 12.08 6.46 -4.27
C LYS A 136 13.57 6.60 -4.02
N VAL A 137 14.22 7.30 -4.92
CA VAL A 137 15.61 7.76 -4.75
C VAL A 137 15.64 8.81 -3.63
N THR A 138 16.52 8.65 -2.66
CA THR A 138 16.85 9.73 -1.71
C THR A 138 17.97 10.57 -2.29
N ARG A 139 18.01 11.86 -1.98
CA ARG A 139 19.04 12.80 -2.49
C ARG A 139 20.48 12.39 -2.14
N ALA A 140 20.67 11.43 -1.25
CA ALA A 140 21.99 10.96 -0.82
C ALA A 140 22.58 9.88 -1.75
N VAL A 141 21.79 9.32 -2.68
CA VAL A 141 22.26 8.30 -3.64
C VAL A 141 22.11 8.89 -5.02
N ALA A 142 23.09 9.68 -5.44
CA ALA A 142 23.30 9.90 -6.86
C ALA A 142 23.66 8.54 -7.48
N PRO A 143 22.97 8.05 -8.52
CA PRO A 143 23.39 6.83 -9.19
C PRO A 143 24.80 7.07 -9.73
N THR A 144 25.76 6.28 -9.27
CA THR A 144 27.03 6.14 -9.95
C THR A 144 26.73 5.36 -11.23
N GLU A 145 26.17 6.06 -12.21
CA GLU A 145 26.19 5.57 -13.59
C GLU A 145 27.64 5.53 -14.00
N THR A 146 28.15 4.33 -14.06
CA THR A 146 29.39 4.04 -14.78
C THR A 146 29.12 4.34 -16.26
N ALA A 147 29.31 5.60 -16.63
CA ALA A 147 29.36 6.02 -18.00
C ALA A 147 30.62 5.42 -18.61
N ALA A 148 30.44 4.32 -19.34
CA ALA A 148 31.40 3.96 -20.37
C ALA A 148 31.29 5.00 -21.48
N ALA A 149 32.27 5.87 -21.53
CA ALA A 149 32.50 6.71 -22.67
C ALA A 149 32.91 5.90 -23.90
N PRO A 150 32.51 6.33 -25.09
CA PRO A 150 33.49 6.38 -26.18
C PRO A 150 33.77 7.80 -26.62
N ALA A 151 35.05 8.03 -26.71
CA ALA A 151 35.69 9.22 -27.20
C ALA A 151 35.42 9.50 -28.67
N ALA A 152 35.70 10.70 -29.02
CA ALA A 152 36.13 11.25 -30.31
C ALA A 152 35.05 11.90 -31.20
N ALA A 153 35.01 13.16 -31.32
CA ALA A 153 35.59 13.97 -32.44
C ALA A 153 34.99 15.37 -32.42
N ALA A 154 35.78 16.32 -32.11
CA ALA A 154 35.64 17.65 -32.66
C ALA A 154 36.21 17.64 -34.10
N PRO A 155 35.83 18.53 -35.02
CA PRO A 155 36.37 19.84 -34.99
C PRO A 155 35.48 21.02 -35.53
N ALA A 156 35.83 22.17 -34.99
CA ALA A 156 36.09 23.44 -35.70
C ALA A 156 34.99 24.19 -36.46
N ALA A 157 34.83 25.41 -35.98
CA ALA A 157 34.93 26.69 -36.66
C ALA A 157 33.72 27.24 -37.47
N ALA A 158 33.27 28.34 -37.06
CA ALA A 158 33.30 29.67 -37.71
C ALA A 158 31.98 30.41 -37.46
N LYS A 159 32.07 31.46 -36.63
CA LYS A 159 32.12 32.89 -37.01
C LYS A 159 30.83 33.44 -37.64
N ALA A 160 30.12 34.22 -36.89
CA ALA A 160 29.77 35.59 -37.21
C ALA A 160 28.50 36.07 -36.44
N ALA A 161 28.66 36.97 -35.58
CA ALA A 161 27.70 38.06 -35.33
C ALA A 161 27.81 39.05 -36.48
N PRO A 162 26.98 40.10 -36.72
CA PRO A 162 26.26 40.87 -35.71
C PRO A 162 24.91 41.51 -36.14
N ALA A 163 24.34 42.23 -35.21
CA ALA A 163 23.62 43.53 -35.35
C ALA A 163 22.13 43.49 -35.81
N ALA A 164 21.27 43.92 -34.94
CA ALA A 164 20.75 45.25 -34.64
C ALA A 164 19.47 45.67 -35.39
N LYS A 165 18.60 46.29 -34.63
CA LYS A 165 17.54 47.27 -34.96
C LYS A 165 16.20 46.66 -35.48
N LYS A 166 15.09 46.86 -34.82
CA LYS A 166 14.43 48.12 -34.49
C LYS A 166 13.40 47.87 -33.39
#